data_363813a4f010b3002549f5d0af4b2117
#
_entry.id   363813a4f010b3002549f5d0af4b2117
#
_cell.length_a   1.000
_cell.length_b   1.000
_cell.length_c   1.000
_cell.angle_alpha   90.00
_cell.angle_beta   90.00
_cell.angle_gamma   90.00
#
_symmetry.space_group_name_H-M   'P 1'
#
loop_
_entity.id
_entity.type
_entity.pdbx_description
1 polymer ?
#
loop_
_entity_poly.entity_id
_entity_poly.type
_entity_poly.pdbx_seq_one_letter_code
_entity_poly.pdbx_strand_id
1 'polypeptide(L)'
;MPKHRKLEYFEDQLKVTPFGREVLKIVQSHMDEVMYLINKNRPTMVCWQRHHGPKFIRSVVNSGFEKDTEFVKEIEGVTIEEILLNMAEVLQDNGSPELKNTIGKYAALVLRMARETNSLHEVIQRINNTQILQQHE
;
A
#
# COMPACT_ATOMS: atom_id res chain seq x y z
N MET A 1 16.38 -9.14 -8.54
CA MET A 1 16.15 -7.88 -9.24
C MET A 1 16.50 -6.71 -8.34
N PRO A 2 17.21 -5.69 -8.83
CA PRO A 2 17.51 -4.51 -8.04
C PRO A 2 16.24 -3.78 -7.58
N LYS A 3 16.31 -3.18 -6.41
CA LYS A 3 15.16 -2.53 -5.78
C LYS A 3 14.49 -1.46 -6.67
N HIS A 4 15.28 -0.64 -7.36
CA HIS A 4 14.73 0.41 -8.22
C HIS A 4 14.00 -0.16 -9.44
N ARG A 5 14.41 -1.33 -9.96
CA ARG A 5 13.71 -1.99 -11.07
C ARG A 5 12.36 -2.53 -10.63
N LYS A 6 12.23 -2.95 -9.37
CA LYS A 6 10.94 -3.38 -8.82
C LYS A 6 9.96 -2.22 -8.79
N LEU A 7 10.42 -1.05 -8.37
CA LEU A 7 9.58 0.15 -8.37
C LEU A 7 9.14 0.52 -9.78
N GLU A 8 10.07 0.52 -10.75
CA GLU A 8 9.76 0.81 -12.15
C GLU A 8 8.71 -0.15 -12.71
N TYR A 9 8.84 -1.43 -12.38
CA TYR A 9 7.88 -2.45 -12.83
C TYR A 9 6.47 -2.12 -12.35
N PHE A 10 6.30 -1.80 -11.07
CA PHE A 10 4.99 -1.44 -10.52
C PHE A 10 4.46 -0.14 -11.09
N GLU A 11 5.33 0.84 -11.28
CA GLU A 11 4.96 2.10 -11.91
C GLU A 11 4.44 1.88 -13.31
N ASP A 12 5.13 1.05 -14.11
CA ASP A 12 4.72 0.74 -15.46
C ASP A 12 3.37 0.04 -15.52
N GLN A 13 3.11 -0.87 -14.58
CA GLN A 13 1.83 -1.57 -14.49
C GLN A 13 0.68 -0.60 -14.17
N LEU A 14 0.92 0.39 -13.33
CA LEU A 14 -0.11 1.38 -12.96
C LEU A 14 -0.33 2.43 -14.02
N LYS A 15 0.66 2.69 -14.88
CA LYS A 15 0.56 3.72 -15.92
C LYS A 15 -0.40 3.38 -17.07
N VAL A 16 -0.86 2.13 -17.16
CA VAL A 16 -1.66 1.70 -18.31
C VAL A 16 -3.07 2.25 -18.32
N THR A 17 -3.59 2.74 -17.20
CA THR A 17 -4.93 3.34 -17.13
C THR A 17 -4.86 4.73 -16.48
N PRO A 18 -5.84 5.62 -16.78
CA PRO A 18 -5.92 6.92 -16.09
C PRO A 18 -6.05 6.78 -14.59
N PHE A 19 -6.86 5.86 -14.10
CA PHE A 19 -7.01 5.66 -12.66
C PHE A 19 -5.72 5.10 -12.03
N GLY A 20 -5.04 4.19 -12.71
CA GLY A 20 -3.74 3.69 -12.26
C GLY A 20 -2.71 4.80 -12.13
N ARG A 21 -2.66 5.71 -13.11
CA ARG A 21 -1.76 6.87 -13.06
C ARG A 21 -2.11 7.79 -11.89
N GLU A 22 -3.40 7.94 -11.59
CA GLU A 22 -3.84 8.76 -10.47
C GLU A 22 -3.41 8.14 -9.14
N VAL A 23 -3.58 6.82 -8.98
CA VAL A 23 -3.13 6.08 -7.80
C VAL A 23 -1.62 6.22 -7.64
N LEU A 24 -0.87 6.05 -8.72
CA LEU A 24 0.59 6.19 -8.69
C LEU A 24 1.00 7.58 -8.23
N LYS A 25 0.33 8.62 -8.72
CA LYS A 25 0.61 10.00 -8.33
C LYS A 25 0.39 10.22 -6.83
N ILE A 26 -0.71 9.66 -6.29
CA ILE A 26 -1.00 9.74 -4.86
C ILE A 26 0.09 9.06 -4.05
N VAL A 27 0.49 7.85 -4.43
CA VAL A 27 1.54 7.11 -3.75
C VAL A 27 2.85 7.90 -3.77
N GLN A 28 3.26 8.38 -4.94
CA GLN A 28 4.50 9.15 -5.09
C GLN A 28 4.49 10.44 -4.28
N SER A 29 3.35 11.10 -4.19
CA SER A 29 3.27 12.37 -3.45
C SER A 29 3.41 12.21 -1.95
N HIS A 30 3.16 11.02 -1.41
CA HIS A 30 3.25 10.77 0.04
C HIS A 30 4.39 9.84 0.45
N MET A 31 5.09 9.24 -0.51
CA MET A 31 6.12 8.24 -0.23
C MET A 31 7.22 8.77 0.69
N ASP A 32 7.74 9.94 0.39
CA ASP A 32 8.85 10.52 1.18
C ASP A 32 8.43 10.80 2.62
N GLU A 33 7.23 11.33 2.80
CA GLU A 33 6.73 11.62 4.13
C GLU A 33 6.52 10.33 4.94
N VAL A 34 5.89 9.33 4.33
CA VAL A 34 5.65 8.05 5.01
C VAL A 34 6.97 7.39 5.40
N MET A 35 7.94 7.38 4.49
CA MET A 35 9.27 6.82 4.78
C MET A 35 9.97 7.59 5.89
N TYR A 36 9.85 8.92 5.88
CA TYR A 36 10.41 9.74 6.96
C TYR A 36 9.79 9.37 8.30
N LEU A 37 8.46 9.24 8.36
CA LEU A 37 7.77 8.91 9.61
C LEU A 37 8.16 7.51 10.11
N ILE A 38 8.23 6.53 9.23
CA ILE A 38 8.64 5.17 9.60
C ILE A 38 10.07 5.16 10.17
N ASN A 39 10.95 5.97 9.62
CA ASN A 39 12.37 5.97 10.00
C ASN A 39 12.71 6.94 11.13
N LYS A 40 11.94 8.00 11.34
CA LYS A 40 12.31 9.08 12.25
C LYS A 40 11.26 9.43 13.31
N ASN A 41 9.99 9.14 13.07
CA ASN A 41 8.92 9.43 14.02
C ASN A 41 8.73 8.22 14.94
N ARG A 42 8.95 8.41 16.23
CA ARG A 42 8.95 7.30 17.19
C ARG A 42 7.63 6.52 17.21
N PRO A 43 6.45 7.15 17.32
CA PRO A 43 5.20 6.37 17.32
C PRO A 43 5.01 5.55 16.05
N THR A 44 5.35 6.11 14.89
CA THR A 44 5.24 5.42 13.62
C THR A 44 6.23 4.27 13.52
N MET A 45 7.48 4.51 13.91
CA MET A 45 8.52 3.49 13.92
C MET A 45 8.13 2.30 14.79
N VAL A 46 7.67 2.57 16.02
CA VAL A 46 7.27 1.52 16.95
C VAL A 46 6.09 0.71 16.41
N CYS A 47 5.09 1.38 15.84
CA CYS A 47 3.93 0.73 15.26
C CYS A 47 4.36 -0.19 14.11
N TRP A 48 5.20 0.32 13.21
CA TRP A 48 5.72 -0.43 12.07
C TRP A 48 6.45 -1.70 12.51
N GLN A 49 7.38 -1.58 13.45
CA GLN A 49 8.17 -2.71 13.93
C GLN A 49 7.32 -3.72 14.71
N ARG A 50 6.45 -3.22 15.58
CA ARG A 50 5.58 -4.09 16.39
C ARG A 50 4.65 -4.95 15.55
N HIS A 51 4.22 -4.43 14.41
CA HIS A 51 3.28 -5.13 13.53
C HIS A 51 3.98 -5.87 12.37
N HIS A 52 5.31 -6.07 12.46
CA HIS A 52 6.08 -6.82 11.46
C HIS A 52 6.03 -6.19 10.06
N GLY A 53 6.06 -4.85 10.02
CA GLY A 53 5.99 -4.08 8.77
C GLY A 53 6.96 -4.54 7.69
N PRO A 54 8.27 -4.69 7.99
CA PRO A 54 9.24 -5.13 6.98
C PRO A 54 8.91 -6.49 6.37
N LYS A 55 8.41 -7.44 7.16
CA LYS A 55 8.02 -8.76 6.65
C LYS A 55 6.78 -8.68 5.77
N PHE A 56 5.79 -7.88 6.18
CA PHE A 56 4.58 -7.69 5.38
C PHE A 56 4.88 -7.02 4.04
N ILE A 57 5.66 -5.94 4.04
CA ILE A 57 5.94 -5.22 2.79
C ILE A 57 6.75 -6.09 1.83
N ARG A 58 7.69 -6.89 2.34
CA ARG A 58 8.45 -7.82 1.50
C ARG A 58 7.53 -8.85 0.86
N SER A 59 6.60 -9.40 1.63
CA SER A 59 5.63 -10.37 1.14
C SER A 59 4.73 -9.76 0.05
N VAL A 60 4.24 -8.54 0.29
CA VAL A 60 3.39 -7.84 -0.68
C VAL A 60 4.15 -7.59 -1.98
N VAL A 61 5.37 -7.06 -1.88
CA VAL A 61 6.19 -6.75 -3.06
C VAL A 61 6.47 -8.02 -3.86
N ASN A 62 6.87 -9.11 -3.19
CA ASN A 62 7.16 -10.36 -3.86
C ASN A 62 5.93 -10.93 -4.59
N SER A 63 4.73 -10.74 -4.06
CA SER A 63 3.51 -11.21 -4.68
C SER A 63 3.17 -10.49 -5.98
N GLY A 64 3.82 -9.37 -6.24
CA GLY A 64 3.66 -8.63 -7.50
C GLY A 64 4.62 -9.06 -8.59
N PHE A 65 5.70 -9.77 -8.23
CA PHE A 65 6.72 -10.19 -9.17
C PHE A 65 6.71 -11.67 -9.49
N GLU A 66 6.54 -12.48 -8.44
CA GLU A 66 6.65 -13.92 -8.58
C GLU A 66 5.30 -14.48 -8.95
N LYS A 67 5.24 -15.14 -10.11
CA LYS A 67 4.02 -15.77 -10.58
C LYS A 67 3.50 -16.77 -9.56
N ASP A 68 2.20 -16.74 -9.33
CA ASP A 68 1.50 -17.64 -8.42
C ASP A 68 1.92 -17.49 -6.94
N THR A 69 2.56 -16.37 -6.60
CA THR A 69 2.93 -16.06 -5.22
C THR A 69 1.88 -15.15 -4.60
N GLU A 70 1.40 -15.53 -3.43
CA GLU A 70 0.43 -14.72 -2.68
C GLU A 70 1.14 -13.98 -1.54
N PHE A 71 0.61 -12.81 -1.16
CA PHE A 71 1.12 -12.17 0.05
C PHE A 71 0.50 -12.82 1.28
N VAL A 72 1.24 -12.78 2.38
CA VAL A 72 0.78 -13.41 3.63
C VAL A 72 -0.30 -12.56 4.27
N LYS A 73 -1.26 -13.20 4.90
CA LYS A 73 -2.37 -12.53 5.58
C LYS A 73 -2.14 -12.38 7.08
N GLU A 74 -1.20 -13.13 7.64
CA GLU A 74 -0.89 -13.09 9.06
C GLU A 74 0.58 -13.43 9.30
N ILE A 75 1.22 -12.71 10.21
CA ILE A 75 2.60 -12.96 10.63
C ILE A 75 2.63 -12.90 12.15
N GLU A 76 3.00 -14.02 12.79
CA GLU A 76 3.16 -14.10 14.24
C GLU A 76 1.98 -13.51 15.01
N GLY A 77 0.77 -13.88 14.58
CA GLY A 77 -0.46 -13.45 15.23
C GLY A 77 -0.99 -12.08 14.78
N VAL A 78 -0.24 -11.34 13.98
CA VAL A 78 -0.68 -10.04 13.46
C VAL A 78 -1.24 -10.22 12.06
N THR A 79 -2.48 -9.81 11.84
CA THR A 79 -3.10 -9.90 10.52
C THR A 79 -2.72 -8.69 9.67
N ILE A 80 -2.80 -8.85 8.33
CA ILE A 80 -2.56 -7.74 7.43
C ILE A 80 -3.55 -6.60 7.66
N GLU A 81 -4.78 -6.92 8.06
CA GLU A 81 -5.76 -5.88 8.40
C GLU A 81 -5.34 -5.09 9.63
N GLU A 82 -4.81 -5.77 10.65
CA GLU A 82 -4.33 -5.09 11.85
C GLU A 82 -3.19 -4.13 11.57
N ILE A 83 -2.20 -4.55 10.77
CA ILE A 83 -1.10 -3.62 10.44
C ILE A 83 -1.61 -2.44 9.63
N LEU A 84 -2.51 -2.68 8.65
CA LEU A 84 -3.05 -1.58 7.85
C LEU A 84 -3.84 -0.60 8.69
N LEU A 85 -4.71 -1.09 9.59
CA LEU A 85 -5.48 -0.21 10.48
C LEU A 85 -4.60 0.58 11.42
N ASN A 86 -3.64 -0.08 12.05
CA ASN A 86 -2.77 0.59 13.02
C ASN A 86 -1.82 1.57 12.35
N MET A 87 -1.30 1.24 11.16
CA MET A 87 -0.46 2.17 10.41
C MET A 87 -1.27 3.37 9.91
N ALA A 88 -2.51 3.16 9.44
CA ALA A 88 -3.38 4.26 9.04
C ALA A 88 -3.59 5.22 10.19
N GLU A 89 -3.88 4.71 11.38
CA GLU A 89 -4.11 5.53 12.56
C GLU A 89 -2.86 6.33 12.97
N VAL A 90 -1.70 5.66 13.06
CA VAL A 90 -0.48 6.35 13.50
C VAL A 90 -0.01 7.37 12.48
N LEU A 91 -0.19 7.10 11.19
CA LEU A 91 0.17 8.05 10.15
C LEU A 91 -0.78 9.25 10.13
N GLN A 92 -2.06 9.04 10.42
CA GLN A 92 -3.01 10.16 10.55
C GLN A 92 -2.68 11.02 11.76
N ASP A 93 -2.26 10.40 12.87
CA ASP A 93 -1.94 11.13 14.10
C ASP A 93 -0.65 11.94 13.99
N ASN A 94 0.30 11.50 13.16
CA ASN A 94 1.65 12.06 13.11
C ASN A 94 2.01 12.70 11.77
N GLY A 95 1.22 12.52 10.75
CA GLY A 95 1.50 13.02 9.41
C GLY A 95 0.98 14.44 9.16
N SER A 96 1.31 14.95 7.99
CA SER A 96 0.82 16.26 7.54
C SER A 96 -0.70 16.23 7.34
N PRO A 97 -1.36 17.40 7.28
CA PRO A 97 -2.78 17.47 6.95
C PRO A 97 -3.13 16.79 5.63
N GLU A 98 -2.26 16.91 4.63
CA GLU A 98 -2.46 16.28 3.32
C GLU A 98 -2.43 14.76 3.42
N LEU A 99 -1.46 14.19 4.14
CA LEU A 99 -1.37 12.75 4.35
C LEU A 99 -2.59 12.25 5.14
N LYS A 100 -2.95 12.96 6.21
CA LYS A 100 -4.11 12.63 7.02
C LYS A 100 -5.38 12.56 6.17
N ASN A 101 -5.57 13.53 5.31
CA ASN A 101 -6.74 13.60 4.43
C ASN A 101 -6.76 12.43 3.44
N THR A 102 -5.62 12.13 2.83
CA THR A 102 -5.50 11.02 1.87
C THR A 102 -5.80 9.69 2.54
N ILE A 103 -5.24 9.45 3.72
CA ILE A 103 -5.49 8.20 4.45
C ILE A 103 -6.97 8.09 4.82
N GLY A 104 -7.57 9.17 5.32
CA GLY A 104 -9.00 9.17 5.65
C GLY A 104 -9.88 8.84 4.45
N LYS A 105 -9.47 9.26 3.26
CA LYS A 105 -10.22 9.02 2.04
C LYS A 105 -10.08 7.60 1.51
N TYR A 106 -8.90 6.98 1.62
CA TYR A 106 -8.59 5.72 0.95
C TYR A 106 -8.38 4.51 1.85
N ALA A 107 -8.31 4.69 3.17
CA ALA A 107 -7.99 3.57 4.07
C ALA A 107 -8.98 2.41 3.96
N ALA A 108 -10.28 2.70 3.87
CA ALA A 108 -11.31 1.66 3.76
C ALA A 108 -11.16 0.87 2.45
N LEU A 109 -10.80 1.56 1.37
CA LEU A 109 -10.58 0.91 0.08
C LEU A 109 -9.37 -0.03 0.13
N VAL A 110 -8.28 0.42 0.74
CA VAL A 110 -7.07 -0.40 0.88
C VAL A 110 -7.35 -1.64 1.71
N LEU A 111 -8.10 -1.50 2.81
CA LEU A 111 -8.50 -2.64 3.64
C LEU A 111 -9.33 -3.65 2.86
N ARG A 112 -10.27 -3.16 2.06
CA ARG A 112 -11.09 -4.04 1.23
C ARG A 112 -10.23 -4.80 0.22
N MET A 113 -9.30 -4.10 -0.43
CA MET A 113 -8.38 -4.74 -1.37
C MET A 113 -7.54 -5.82 -0.68
N ALA A 114 -7.05 -5.54 0.53
CA ALA A 114 -6.27 -6.52 1.28
C ALA A 114 -7.08 -7.77 1.63
N ARG A 115 -8.38 -7.62 1.88
CA ARG A 115 -9.27 -8.74 2.17
C ARG A 115 -9.62 -9.54 0.92
N GLU A 116 -9.88 -8.86 -0.17
CA GLU A 116 -10.48 -9.46 -1.38
C GLU A 116 -9.45 -9.93 -2.40
N THR A 117 -8.18 -9.58 -2.23
CA THR A 117 -7.12 -9.99 -3.15
C THR A 117 -6.08 -10.83 -2.42
N ASN A 118 -5.27 -11.56 -3.18
CA ASN A 118 -4.24 -12.43 -2.62
C ASN A 118 -2.83 -12.07 -3.08
N SER A 119 -2.69 -11.12 -4.00
CA SER A 119 -1.38 -10.69 -4.49
C SER A 119 -1.42 -9.21 -4.89
N LEU A 120 -0.25 -8.59 -4.88
CA LEU A 120 -0.13 -7.21 -5.38
C LEU A 120 -0.52 -7.14 -6.86
N HIS A 121 -0.25 -8.19 -7.61
CA HIS A 121 -0.65 -8.28 -9.01
C HIS A 121 -2.17 -8.15 -9.15
N GLU A 122 -2.93 -8.84 -8.29
CA GLU A 122 -4.40 -8.73 -8.29
C GLU A 122 -4.86 -7.33 -7.89
N VAL A 123 -4.18 -6.70 -6.93
CA VAL A 123 -4.50 -5.33 -6.52
C VAL A 123 -4.35 -4.38 -7.71
N ILE A 124 -3.24 -4.49 -8.43
CA ILE A 124 -2.97 -3.64 -9.59
C ILE A 124 -4.01 -3.88 -10.69
N GLN A 125 -4.36 -5.14 -10.95
CA GLN A 125 -5.41 -5.46 -11.91
C GLN A 125 -6.74 -4.84 -11.51
N ARG A 126 -7.08 -4.91 -10.24
CA ARG A 126 -8.33 -4.33 -9.73
C ARG A 126 -8.34 -2.81 -9.87
N ILE A 127 -7.22 -2.15 -9.57
CA ILE A 127 -7.07 -0.71 -9.75
C ILE A 127 -7.29 -0.35 -11.22
N ASN A 128 -6.68 -1.08 -12.14
CA ASN A 128 -6.79 -0.81 -13.56
C ASN A 128 -8.21 -1.05 -14.09
N ASN A 129 -8.94 -2.00 -13.50
CA ASN A 129 -10.31 -2.30 -13.90
C ASN A 129 -11.34 -1.35 -13.28
N THR A 130 -11.04 -0.78 -12.10
CA THR A 130 -11.94 0.11 -11.37
C THR A 130 -12.25 1.39 -12.16
N GLN A 131 -11.33 1.81 -13.01
CA GLN A 131 -11.53 2.96 -13.88
C GLN A 131 -12.83 2.89 -14.67
N ILE A 132 -13.22 1.70 -15.11
CA ILE A 132 -14.43 1.51 -15.91
C ILE A 132 -15.66 1.92 -15.09
N LEU A 133 -15.70 1.56 -13.81
CA LEU A 133 -16.80 1.91 -12.92
C LEU A 133 -16.88 3.41 -12.66
N GLN A 134 -15.73 4.06 -12.51
CA GLN A 134 -15.70 5.51 -12.27
C GLN A 134 -16.18 6.32 -13.46
N GLN A 135 -15.98 5.83 -14.67
CA GLN A 135 -16.43 6.51 -15.87
C GLN A 135 -17.95 6.52 -16.00
N HIS A 136 -18.65 5.67 -15.27
CA HIS A 136 -20.12 5.56 -15.31
C HIS A 136 -20.79 6.27 -14.14
N GLU A 137 -20.00 6.82 -13.25
CA GLU A 137 -20.51 7.64 -12.15
C GLU A 137 -20.58 9.10 -12.59
#